data_feb9622045b9544730767aea80581600
#
_entry.id   feb9622045b9544730767aea80581600
#
_cell.length_a   1.000
_cell.length_b   1.000
_cell.length_c   1.000
_cell.angle_alpha   90.00
_cell.angle_beta   90.00
_cell.angle_gamma   90.00
#
_symmetry.space_group_name_H-M   'P 1'
#
loop_
_entity.id
_entity.type
_entity.pdbx_description
1 polymer ?
#
loop_
_entity_poly.entity_id
_entity_poly.type
_entity_poly.pdbx_seq_one_letter_code
_entity_poly.pdbx_strand_id
1 'polypeptide(L)'
;PVSPVLANIMLNELDHELERRRHRFVRYADDMMIFCRSRRAAERPLECLKPYIEGKLFLKLNEQKTKICRVTDPELKFLGFGFWRSPKGGEVRARPHQKSKAKCRLRLRAITSRNRGQSLDAFRRELKAFVRGWVNYFKASDMNQFVKETDEWLRRRIRQIYWKQWKKVQTKYAALRKLGVKDEKAWEWANTRKSYWHTANSWILSTTLNNGTLRKLGWTCLGDVYH
;
A
#
# COMPACT_ATOMS: atom_id res chain seq x y z
N PRO A 1 -4.08 24.55 -11.84
CA PRO A 1 -5.07 23.80 -12.61
C PRO A 1 -6.48 24.20 -12.19
N VAL A 2 -7.19 24.93 -13.08
CA VAL A 2 -8.57 25.42 -12.82
C VAL A 2 -9.61 24.29 -12.99
N SER A 3 -9.28 23.28 -13.79
CA SER A 3 -10.17 22.16 -14.14
C SER A 3 -10.82 21.43 -12.94
N PRO A 4 -10.11 21.04 -11.86
CA PRO A 4 -10.76 20.40 -10.72
C PRO A 4 -11.73 21.31 -9.96
N VAL A 5 -11.48 22.62 -9.96
CA VAL A 5 -12.37 23.60 -9.31
C VAL A 5 -13.66 23.73 -10.10
N LEU A 6 -13.58 23.91 -11.42
CA LEU A 6 -14.74 23.98 -12.30
C LEU A 6 -15.58 22.69 -12.25
N ALA A 7 -14.93 21.53 -12.27
CA ALA A 7 -15.62 20.24 -12.12
C ALA A 7 -16.36 20.15 -10.78
N ASN A 8 -15.78 20.63 -9.69
CA ASN A 8 -16.44 20.65 -8.39
C ASN A 8 -17.62 21.63 -8.34
N ILE A 9 -17.53 22.80 -8.99
CA ILE A 9 -18.65 23.74 -9.09
C ILE A 9 -19.81 23.10 -9.85
N MET A 10 -19.56 22.47 -11.01
CA MET A 10 -20.61 21.76 -11.76
C MET A 10 -21.24 20.62 -10.96
N LEU A 11 -20.43 19.81 -10.28
CA LEU A 11 -20.91 18.66 -9.51
C LEU A 11 -21.59 19.06 -8.21
N ASN A 12 -21.46 20.30 -7.75
CA ASN A 12 -22.19 20.82 -6.59
C ASN A 12 -23.71 20.80 -6.82
N GLU A 13 -24.16 21.04 -8.06
CA GLU A 13 -25.57 20.89 -8.41
C GLU A 13 -26.07 19.45 -8.21
N LEU A 14 -25.22 18.46 -8.50
CA LEU A 14 -25.53 17.05 -8.24
C LEU A 14 -25.59 16.76 -6.73
N ASP A 15 -24.69 17.35 -5.95
CA ASP A 15 -24.69 17.21 -4.48
C ASP A 15 -26.00 17.75 -3.90
N HIS A 16 -26.44 18.95 -4.28
CA HIS A 16 -27.70 19.52 -3.85
C HIS A 16 -28.92 18.67 -4.25
N GLU A 17 -28.92 18.10 -5.45
CA GLU A 17 -30.00 17.21 -5.87
C GLU A 17 -30.04 15.91 -5.06
N LEU A 18 -28.88 15.34 -4.71
CA LEU A 18 -28.79 14.17 -3.84
C LEU A 18 -29.25 14.49 -2.41
N GLU A 19 -28.89 15.65 -1.86
CA GLU A 19 -29.33 16.13 -0.55
C GLU A 19 -30.85 16.38 -0.54
N ARG A 20 -31.39 17.05 -1.57
CA ARG A 20 -32.84 17.28 -1.74
C ARG A 20 -33.64 15.97 -1.72
N ARG A 21 -33.06 14.92 -2.35
CA ARG A 21 -33.63 13.56 -2.34
C ARG A 21 -33.32 12.76 -1.07
N ARG A 22 -32.61 13.35 -0.12
CA ARG A 22 -32.20 12.71 1.16
C ARG A 22 -31.37 11.44 0.96
N HIS A 23 -30.55 11.38 -0.09
CA HIS A 23 -29.57 10.29 -0.26
C HIS A 23 -28.36 10.50 0.63
N ARG A 24 -27.88 9.42 1.23
CA ARG A 24 -26.56 9.41 1.89
C ARG A 24 -25.51 9.10 0.85
N PHE A 25 -24.58 10.00 0.65
CA PHE A 25 -23.52 9.84 -0.34
C PHE A 25 -22.19 10.40 0.14
N VAL A 26 -21.13 10.01 -0.54
CA VAL A 26 -19.78 10.57 -0.41
C VAL A 26 -19.27 10.81 -1.82
N ARG A 27 -18.79 12.01 -2.09
CA ARG A 27 -18.17 12.38 -3.36
C ARG A 27 -16.75 12.92 -3.14
N TYR A 28 -15.86 12.54 -4.00
CA TYR A 28 -14.52 13.09 -4.11
C TYR A 28 -14.21 13.30 -5.59
N ALA A 29 -14.20 14.55 -6.03
CA ALA A 29 -14.17 14.95 -7.44
C ALA A 29 -15.28 14.23 -8.24
N ASP A 30 -14.91 13.41 -9.23
CA ASP A 30 -15.81 12.62 -10.07
C ASP A 30 -16.17 11.24 -9.50
N ASP A 31 -15.43 10.76 -8.49
CA ASP A 31 -15.72 9.50 -7.80
C ASP A 31 -16.82 9.70 -6.74
N MET A 32 -17.91 8.94 -6.83
CA MET A 32 -19.06 9.06 -5.92
C MET A 32 -19.57 7.70 -5.45
N MET A 33 -20.00 7.63 -4.21
CA MET A 33 -20.75 6.48 -3.66
C MET A 33 -22.06 6.96 -3.04
N ILE A 34 -23.16 6.29 -3.38
CA ILE A 34 -24.49 6.49 -2.79
C ILE A 34 -24.83 5.27 -1.96
N PHE A 35 -25.21 5.47 -0.70
CA PHE A 35 -25.50 4.39 0.24
C PHE A 35 -26.99 4.09 0.27
N CYS A 36 -27.36 2.84 0.00
CA CYS A 36 -28.72 2.35 -0.02
C CYS A 36 -28.88 1.13 0.90
N ARG A 37 -30.09 0.92 1.44
CA ARG A 37 -30.37 -0.20 2.36
C ARG A 37 -30.49 -1.55 1.66
N SER A 38 -30.87 -1.56 0.38
CA SER A 38 -31.05 -2.77 -0.41
C SER A 38 -30.65 -2.54 -1.86
N ARG A 39 -30.46 -3.62 -2.63
CA ARG A 39 -30.18 -3.57 -4.06
C ARG A 39 -31.29 -2.85 -4.83
N ARG A 40 -32.55 -3.21 -4.57
CA ARG A 40 -33.73 -2.55 -5.20
C ARG A 40 -33.78 -1.04 -4.87
N ALA A 41 -33.39 -0.66 -3.66
CA ALA A 41 -33.30 0.75 -3.28
C ALA A 41 -32.13 1.49 -3.96
N ALA A 42 -31.11 0.77 -4.45
CA ALA A 42 -29.99 1.35 -5.17
C ALA A 42 -30.26 1.53 -6.67
N GLU A 43 -31.17 0.76 -7.24
CA GLU A 43 -31.57 0.85 -8.65
C GLU A 43 -32.26 2.19 -8.94
N ARG A 44 -33.16 2.64 -8.06
CA ARG A 44 -33.90 3.89 -8.21
C ARG A 44 -33.01 5.14 -8.36
N PRO A 45 -32.02 5.41 -7.48
CA PRO A 45 -31.09 6.52 -7.69
C PRO A 45 -30.37 6.45 -9.02
N LEU A 46 -29.96 5.26 -9.46
CA LEU A 46 -29.27 5.11 -10.75
C LEU A 46 -30.16 5.51 -11.93
N GLU A 47 -31.42 5.04 -11.93
CA GLU A 47 -32.41 5.37 -12.97
C GLU A 47 -32.75 6.87 -12.99
N CYS A 48 -32.88 7.49 -11.81
CA CYS A 48 -33.29 8.90 -11.70
C CYS A 48 -32.11 9.88 -11.90
N LEU A 49 -30.89 9.50 -11.53
CA LEU A 49 -29.73 10.39 -11.63
C LEU A 49 -29.12 10.40 -13.03
N LYS A 50 -29.24 9.32 -13.79
CA LYS A 50 -28.71 9.27 -15.16
C LYS A 50 -29.31 10.36 -16.05
N PRO A 51 -30.66 10.53 -16.17
CA PRO A 51 -31.25 11.61 -16.93
C PRO A 51 -30.89 13.01 -16.40
N TYR A 52 -30.74 13.16 -15.08
CA TYR A 52 -30.33 14.42 -14.49
C TYR A 52 -28.87 14.78 -14.85
N ILE A 53 -27.96 13.84 -14.75
CA ILE A 53 -26.54 14.03 -15.08
C ILE A 53 -26.36 14.31 -16.59
N GLU A 54 -27.04 13.55 -17.44
CA GLU A 54 -26.88 13.67 -18.89
C GLU A 54 -27.70 14.84 -19.46
N GLY A 55 -28.93 15.07 -18.96
CA GLY A 55 -29.82 16.10 -19.49
C GLY A 55 -29.62 17.49 -18.89
N LYS A 56 -29.32 17.61 -17.60
CA LYS A 56 -29.16 18.91 -16.92
C LYS A 56 -27.71 19.35 -16.79
N LEU A 57 -26.79 18.41 -16.46
CA LEU A 57 -25.38 18.73 -16.28
C LEU A 57 -24.57 18.52 -17.56
N PHE A 58 -25.14 17.91 -18.59
CA PHE A 58 -24.46 17.57 -19.84
C PHE A 58 -23.20 16.74 -19.67
N LEU A 59 -23.19 15.90 -18.62
CA LEU A 59 -22.08 15.00 -18.30
C LEU A 59 -22.46 13.56 -18.67
N LYS A 60 -21.49 12.76 -19.10
CA LYS A 60 -21.72 11.34 -19.40
C LYS A 60 -21.40 10.48 -18.18
N LEU A 61 -22.36 9.64 -17.78
CA LEU A 61 -22.14 8.62 -16.77
C LEU A 61 -21.29 7.48 -17.35
N ASN A 62 -20.22 7.10 -16.66
CA ASN A 62 -19.41 5.96 -17.07
C ASN A 62 -20.07 4.65 -16.62
N GLU A 63 -20.86 4.05 -17.48
CA GLU A 63 -21.63 2.82 -17.18
C GLU A 63 -20.72 1.62 -16.84
N GLN A 64 -19.52 1.54 -17.42
CA GLN A 64 -18.58 0.45 -17.12
C GLN A 64 -18.03 0.51 -15.69
N LYS A 65 -17.94 1.72 -15.13
CA LYS A 65 -17.46 1.93 -13.76
C LYS A 65 -18.58 2.02 -12.73
N THR A 66 -19.81 2.36 -13.17
CA THR A 66 -20.98 2.49 -12.29
C THR A 66 -21.52 1.10 -11.95
N LYS A 67 -21.52 0.74 -10.68
CA LYS A 67 -21.92 -0.58 -10.22
C LYS A 67 -22.78 -0.49 -8.97
N ILE A 68 -23.83 -1.32 -8.92
CA ILE A 68 -24.57 -1.60 -7.69
C ILE A 68 -23.95 -2.84 -7.05
N CYS A 69 -23.33 -2.68 -5.88
CA CYS A 69 -22.67 -3.78 -5.19
C CYS A 69 -22.85 -3.68 -3.66
N ARG A 70 -22.55 -4.74 -2.95
CA ARG A 70 -22.51 -4.70 -1.49
C ARG A 70 -21.26 -3.95 -1.03
N VAL A 71 -21.34 -3.26 0.12
CA VAL A 71 -20.19 -2.56 0.70
C VAL A 71 -18.99 -3.49 0.93
N THR A 72 -19.24 -4.76 1.19
CA THR A 72 -18.19 -5.77 1.40
C THR A 72 -17.72 -6.47 0.13
N ASP A 73 -18.20 -6.04 -1.04
CA ASP A 73 -17.79 -6.62 -2.32
C ASP A 73 -16.27 -6.42 -2.52
N PRO A 74 -15.51 -7.48 -2.80
CA PRO A 74 -14.07 -7.39 -3.05
C PRO A 74 -13.69 -6.50 -4.24
N GLU A 75 -14.60 -6.32 -5.20
CA GLU A 75 -14.43 -5.45 -6.37
C GLU A 75 -14.64 -3.96 -6.04
N LEU A 76 -15.36 -3.65 -4.93
CA LEU A 76 -15.62 -2.29 -4.54
C LEU A 76 -14.31 -1.60 -4.14
N LYS A 77 -13.99 -0.56 -4.89
CA LYS A 77 -12.82 0.28 -4.64
C LYS A 77 -13.23 1.75 -4.68
N PHE A 78 -13.05 2.45 -3.58
CA PHE A 78 -13.23 3.89 -3.51
C PHE A 78 -11.97 4.55 -2.96
N LEU A 79 -11.40 5.49 -3.69
CA LEU A 79 -10.15 6.19 -3.33
C LEU A 79 -9.00 5.24 -2.92
N GLY A 80 -8.92 4.07 -3.52
CA GLY A 80 -7.90 3.08 -3.16
C GLY A 80 -8.25 2.18 -1.99
N PHE A 81 -9.33 2.46 -1.26
CA PHE A 81 -9.84 1.63 -0.17
C PHE A 81 -10.83 0.58 -0.68
N GLY A 82 -10.86 -0.55 -0.01
CA GLY A 82 -11.94 -1.53 -0.01
C GLY A 82 -12.51 -1.63 1.39
N PHE A 83 -13.60 -2.39 1.54
CA PHE A 83 -14.31 -2.48 2.82
C PHE A 83 -14.49 -3.95 3.20
N TRP A 84 -14.59 -4.22 4.48
CA TRP A 84 -14.82 -5.56 4.99
C TRP A 84 -15.60 -5.49 6.30
N ARG A 85 -16.32 -6.56 6.61
CA ARG A 85 -17.05 -6.65 7.87
C ARG A 85 -16.20 -7.38 8.91
N SER A 86 -15.97 -6.74 10.04
CA SER A 86 -15.25 -7.34 11.15
C SER A 86 -16.04 -8.54 11.71
N PRO A 87 -15.41 -9.72 11.92
CA PRO A 87 -16.06 -10.85 12.57
C PRO A 87 -16.50 -10.53 14.01
N LYS A 88 -15.74 -9.67 14.67
CA LYS A 88 -16.02 -9.19 16.02
C LYS A 88 -16.86 -7.91 15.93
N GLY A 89 -18.16 -7.99 16.15
CA GLY A 89 -19.06 -6.83 16.24
C GLY A 89 -19.76 -6.39 14.96
N GLY A 90 -19.49 -7.01 13.81
CA GLY A 90 -20.23 -6.76 12.56
C GLY A 90 -20.01 -5.39 11.91
N GLU A 91 -19.10 -4.57 12.43
CA GLU A 91 -18.76 -3.26 11.88
C GLU A 91 -18.09 -3.35 10.50
N VAL A 92 -18.45 -2.43 9.63
CA VAL A 92 -17.76 -2.26 8.34
C VAL A 92 -16.53 -1.37 8.56
N ARG A 93 -15.36 -1.91 8.20
CA ARG A 93 -14.08 -1.21 8.32
C ARG A 93 -13.44 -1.03 6.95
N ALA A 94 -12.74 0.09 6.78
CA ALA A 94 -11.93 0.32 5.59
C ALA A 94 -10.60 -0.46 5.68
N ARG A 95 -10.11 -0.90 4.54
CA ARG A 95 -8.76 -1.47 4.36
C ARG A 95 -8.20 -1.05 3.00
N PRO A 96 -6.89 -1.05 2.78
CA PRO A 96 -6.35 -0.84 1.44
C PRO A 96 -6.88 -1.92 0.49
N HIS A 97 -7.44 -1.50 -0.65
CA HIS A 97 -7.95 -2.42 -1.66
C HIS A 97 -6.84 -3.31 -2.23
N GLN A 98 -7.17 -4.52 -2.71
CA GLN A 98 -6.17 -5.47 -3.22
C GLN A 98 -5.30 -4.89 -4.35
N LYS A 99 -5.90 -4.12 -5.27
CA LYS A 99 -5.17 -3.41 -6.33
C LYS A 99 -4.18 -2.37 -5.75
N SER A 100 -4.52 -1.72 -4.64
CA SER A 100 -3.64 -0.77 -3.95
C SER A 100 -2.49 -1.47 -3.23
N LYS A 101 -2.75 -2.60 -2.58
CA LYS A 101 -1.73 -3.48 -1.98
C LYS A 101 -0.76 -4.02 -3.02
N ALA A 102 -1.28 -4.47 -4.17
CA ALA A 102 -0.46 -4.97 -5.27
C ALA A 102 0.46 -3.88 -5.84
N LYS A 103 -0.06 -2.67 -6.08
CA LYS A 103 0.73 -1.51 -6.51
C LYS A 103 1.82 -1.15 -5.49
N CYS A 104 1.51 -1.19 -4.18
CA CYS A 104 2.49 -0.97 -3.12
C CYS A 104 3.63 -2.00 -3.19
N ARG A 105 3.30 -3.30 -3.23
CA ARG A 105 4.30 -4.37 -3.33
C ARG A 105 5.16 -4.26 -4.59
N LEU A 106 4.55 -3.89 -5.71
CA LEU A 106 5.26 -3.69 -6.97
C LEU A 106 6.25 -2.52 -6.88
N ARG A 107 5.83 -1.40 -6.29
CA ARG A 107 6.72 -0.24 -6.09
C ARG A 107 7.84 -0.56 -5.12
N LEU A 108 7.55 -1.20 -3.99
CA LEU A 108 8.57 -1.67 -3.04
C LEU A 108 9.58 -2.62 -3.70
N ARG A 109 9.09 -3.53 -4.58
CA ARG A 109 9.95 -4.42 -5.36
C ARG A 109 10.89 -3.64 -6.30
N ALA A 110 10.38 -2.63 -6.96
CA ALA A 110 11.16 -1.76 -7.84
C ALA A 110 12.23 -0.98 -7.05
N ILE A 111 11.84 -0.33 -5.95
CA ILE A 111 12.75 0.42 -5.07
C ILE A 111 13.87 -0.50 -4.54
N THR A 112 13.53 -1.69 -4.06
CA THR A 112 14.48 -2.63 -3.47
C THR A 112 15.09 -3.62 -4.48
N SER A 113 15.13 -3.25 -5.76
CA SER A 113 15.78 -4.06 -6.78
C SER A 113 17.30 -4.02 -6.61
N ARG A 114 17.91 -5.18 -6.36
CA ARG A 114 19.37 -5.32 -6.15
C ARG A 114 20.22 -4.98 -7.38
N ASN A 115 19.60 -4.82 -8.55
CA ASN A 115 20.32 -4.60 -9.81
C ASN A 115 20.43 -3.14 -10.21
N ARG A 116 19.95 -2.21 -9.36
CA ARG A 116 19.92 -0.76 -9.68
C ARG A 116 21.27 -0.06 -9.56
N GLY A 117 22.29 -0.70 -8.99
CA GLY A 117 23.61 -0.08 -8.85
C GLY A 117 23.67 1.13 -7.90
N GLN A 118 22.64 1.35 -7.07
CA GLN A 118 22.53 2.50 -6.18
C GLN A 118 23.26 2.27 -4.84
N SER A 119 23.63 3.38 -4.19
CA SER A 119 24.14 3.35 -2.82
C SER A 119 23.03 2.97 -1.82
N LEU A 120 23.41 2.44 -0.66
CA LEU A 120 22.46 2.12 0.43
C LEU A 120 21.68 3.34 0.89
N ASP A 121 22.31 4.53 0.87
CA ASP A 121 21.67 5.78 1.25
C ASP A 121 20.57 6.20 0.26
N ALA A 122 20.80 6.01 -1.02
CA ALA A 122 19.79 6.27 -2.04
C ALA A 122 18.59 5.34 -1.89
N PHE A 123 18.84 4.03 -1.67
CA PHE A 123 17.78 3.08 -1.36
C PHE A 123 16.97 3.48 -0.12
N ARG A 124 17.64 3.84 0.99
CA ARG A 124 16.99 4.23 2.25
C ARG A 124 16.10 5.46 2.07
N ARG A 125 16.61 6.51 1.41
CA ARG A 125 15.84 7.75 1.17
C ARG A 125 14.60 7.49 0.33
N GLU A 126 14.74 6.78 -0.79
CA GLU A 126 13.61 6.47 -1.68
C GLU A 126 12.57 5.58 -0.96
N LEU A 127 13.02 4.56 -0.24
CA LEU A 127 12.14 3.68 0.52
C LEU A 127 11.38 4.45 1.61
N LYS A 128 12.08 5.26 2.40
CA LYS A 128 11.49 6.07 3.48
C LYS A 128 10.42 7.03 2.95
N ALA A 129 10.71 7.73 1.85
CA ALA A 129 9.76 8.66 1.23
C ALA A 129 8.49 7.92 0.77
N PHE A 130 8.66 6.80 0.06
CA PHE A 130 7.53 6.01 -0.41
C PHE A 130 6.70 5.42 0.74
N VAL A 131 7.35 4.78 1.71
CA VAL A 131 6.68 4.14 2.86
C VAL A 131 5.87 5.18 3.65
N ARG A 132 6.46 6.34 3.95
CA ARG A 132 5.75 7.42 4.66
C ARG A 132 4.53 7.90 3.89
N GLY A 133 4.66 8.21 2.61
CA GLY A 133 3.55 8.68 1.79
C GLY A 133 2.42 7.65 1.72
N TRP A 134 2.76 6.38 1.46
CA TRP A 134 1.77 5.32 1.33
C TRP A 134 1.07 5.00 2.67
N VAL A 135 1.83 4.85 3.74
CA VAL A 135 1.27 4.54 5.08
C VAL A 135 0.40 5.68 5.57
N ASN A 136 0.85 6.93 5.47
CA ASN A 136 0.06 8.08 5.92
C ASN A 136 -1.27 8.19 5.16
N TYR A 137 -1.30 7.88 3.87
CA TYR A 137 -2.54 7.86 3.10
C TYR A 137 -3.54 6.81 3.60
N PHE A 138 -3.06 5.61 3.95
CA PHE A 138 -3.91 4.50 4.38
C PHE A 138 -4.02 4.34 5.90
N LYS A 139 -3.38 5.20 6.70
CA LYS A 139 -3.23 5.04 8.15
C LYS A 139 -4.55 4.88 8.91
N ALA A 140 -5.61 5.54 8.45
CA ALA A 140 -6.94 5.43 9.06
C ALA A 140 -7.63 4.08 8.82
N SER A 141 -7.05 3.18 8.04
CA SER A 141 -7.63 1.90 7.68
C SER A 141 -6.97 0.72 8.40
N ASP A 142 -7.69 -0.40 8.48
CA ASP A 142 -7.14 -1.64 9.02
C ASP A 142 -6.20 -2.29 8.01
N MET A 143 -4.90 -2.26 8.31
CA MET A 143 -3.87 -2.86 7.47
C MET A 143 -2.81 -3.67 8.24
N ASN A 144 -3.06 -4.02 9.50
CA ASN A 144 -2.12 -4.74 10.38
C ASN A 144 -1.51 -5.98 9.71
N GLN A 145 -2.37 -6.86 9.18
CA GLN A 145 -1.91 -8.09 8.52
C GLN A 145 -1.06 -7.79 7.28
N PHE A 146 -1.49 -6.83 6.45
CA PHE A 146 -0.74 -6.44 5.26
C PHE A 146 0.63 -5.85 5.59
N VAL A 147 0.70 -5.02 6.63
CA VAL A 147 1.94 -4.42 7.13
C VAL A 147 2.90 -5.50 7.60
N LYS A 148 2.44 -6.43 8.46
CA LYS A 148 3.25 -7.53 8.98
C LYS A 148 3.88 -8.37 7.86
N GLU A 149 3.05 -8.89 6.96
CA GLU A 149 3.52 -9.73 5.84
C GLU A 149 4.47 -8.98 4.89
N THR A 150 4.14 -7.72 4.60
CA THR A 150 4.95 -6.91 3.68
C THR A 150 6.29 -6.54 4.30
N ASP A 151 6.34 -6.25 5.59
CA ASP A 151 7.56 -5.93 6.31
C ASP A 151 8.51 -7.13 6.43
N GLU A 152 7.97 -8.33 6.67
CA GLU A 152 8.77 -9.56 6.69
C GLU A 152 9.46 -9.77 5.34
N TRP A 153 8.70 -9.65 4.26
CA TRP A 153 9.22 -9.75 2.91
C TRP A 153 10.19 -8.61 2.56
N LEU A 154 9.90 -7.37 2.97
CA LEU A 154 10.73 -6.19 2.70
C LEU A 154 12.10 -6.30 3.41
N ARG A 155 12.13 -6.72 4.66
CA ARG A 155 13.37 -6.97 5.40
C ARG A 155 14.25 -8.03 4.74
N ARG A 156 13.65 -9.10 4.22
CA ARG A 156 14.38 -10.09 3.43
C ARG A 156 15.00 -9.47 2.17
N ARG A 157 14.28 -8.59 1.47
CA ARG A 157 14.84 -7.88 0.29
C ARG A 157 15.98 -6.94 0.66
N ILE A 158 15.88 -6.23 1.78
CA ILE A 158 16.95 -5.35 2.27
C ILE A 158 18.21 -6.18 2.60
N ARG A 159 18.07 -7.29 3.30
CA ARG A 159 19.19 -8.22 3.57
C ARG A 159 19.82 -8.75 2.28
N GLN A 160 19.03 -9.02 1.27
CA GLN A 160 19.52 -9.44 -0.05
C GLN A 160 20.38 -8.37 -0.73
N ILE A 161 20.01 -7.06 -0.57
CA ILE A 161 20.80 -5.95 -1.10
C ILE A 161 22.18 -5.93 -0.40
N TYR A 162 22.22 -5.99 0.92
CA TYR A 162 23.47 -6.06 1.67
C TYR A 162 24.34 -7.21 1.22
N TRP A 163 23.77 -8.42 1.16
CA TRP A 163 24.51 -9.62 0.77
C TRP A 163 25.07 -9.55 -0.65
N LYS A 164 24.38 -8.89 -1.55
CA LYS A 164 24.88 -8.64 -2.90
C LYS A 164 26.00 -7.59 -2.92
N GLN A 165 25.87 -6.52 -2.12
CA GLN A 165 26.90 -5.48 -2.06
C GLN A 165 28.19 -5.96 -1.41
N TRP A 166 28.11 -6.87 -0.45
CA TRP A 166 29.28 -7.55 0.14
C TRP A 166 29.81 -8.64 -0.80
N LYS A 167 30.17 -8.24 -1.99
CA LYS A 167 30.45 -9.13 -3.10
C LYS A 167 31.54 -10.19 -2.83
N LYS A 168 32.66 -9.77 -2.22
CA LYS A 168 33.82 -10.64 -1.93
C LYS A 168 33.69 -11.29 -0.53
N VAL A 169 34.28 -12.48 -0.36
CA VAL A 169 34.29 -13.20 0.94
C VAL A 169 34.86 -12.33 2.03
N GLN A 170 36.01 -11.67 1.81
CA GLN A 170 36.64 -10.77 2.79
C GLN A 170 35.71 -9.61 3.18
N THR A 171 34.96 -9.02 2.22
CA THR A 171 34.00 -7.95 2.52
C THR A 171 32.84 -8.44 3.35
N LYS A 172 32.33 -9.66 3.06
CA LYS A 172 31.28 -10.30 3.87
C LYS A 172 31.78 -10.56 5.29
N TYR A 173 32.97 -11.13 5.40
CA TYR A 173 33.60 -11.39 6.69
C TYR A 173 33.76 -10.11 7.52
N ALA A 174 34.38 -9.06 6.94
CA ALA A 174 34.56 -7.79 7.65
C ALA A 174 33.22 -7.16 8.08
N ALA A 175 32.21 -7.23 7.20
CA ALA A 175 30.87 -6.73 7.50
C ALA A 175 30.19 -7.53 8.63
N LEU A 176 30.30 -8.85 8.64
CA LEU A 176 29.77 -9.71 9.69
C LEU A 176 30.48 -9.46 11.02
N ARG A 177 31.82 -9.29 11.01
CA ARG A 177 32.61 -8.90 12.21
C ARG A 177 32.13 -7.55 12.78
N LYS A 178 31.93 -6.57 11.91
CA LYS A 178 31.39 -5.25 12.30
C LYS A 178 29.99 -5.33 12.92
N LEU A 179 29.22 -6.35 12.54
CA LEU A 179 27.89 -6.63 13.10
C LEU A 179 27.93 -7.50 14.36
N GLY A 180 29.13 -7.77 14.93
CA GLY A 180 29.33 -8.47 16.20
C GLY A 180 29.37 -10.00 16.10
N VAL A 181 29.53 -10.56 14.89
CA VAL A 181 29.70 -12.02 14.74
C VAL A 181 31.09 -12.45 15.17
N LYS A 182 31.22 -13.56 15.92
CA LYS A 182 32.50 -14.15 16.31
C LYS A 182 33.32 -14.53 15.08
N ASP A 183 34.64 -14.52 15.23
CA ASP A 183 35.60 -14.67 14.12
C ASP A 183 35.36 -15.92 13.26
N GLU A 184 35.39 -17.08 13.89
CA GLU A 184 35.23 -18.39 13.25
C GLU A 184 33.91 -18.47 12.46
N LYS A 185 32.80 -18.06 13.08
CA LYS A 185 31.47 -18.04 12.45
C LYS A 185 31.37 -17.01 11.32
N ALA A 186 32.02 -15.87 11.47
CA ALA A 186 32.02 -14.84 10.42
C ALA A 186 32.72 -15.35 9.16
N TRP A 187 33.81 -16.09 9.30
CA TRP A 187 34.52 -16.71 8.20
C TRP A 187 33.72 -17.83 7.54
N GLU A 188 33.15 -18.74 8.34
CA GLU A 188 32.25 -19.79 7.86
C GLU A 188 31.08 -19.20 7.03
N TRP A 189 30.42 -18.22 7.60
CA TRP A 189 29.24 -17.60 6.97
C TRP A 189 29.59 -16.81 5.71
N ALA A 190 30.72 -16.12 5.67
CA ALA A 190 31.20 -15.38 4.51
C ALA A 190 31.42 -16.29 3.29
N ASN A 191 31.83 -17.54 3.53
CA ASN A 191 32.06 -18.55 2.50
C ASN A 191 30.82 -19.27 2.01
N THR A 192 29.61 -18.91 2.51
CA THR A 192 28.38 -19.56 2.09
C THR A 192 28.14 -19.41 0.58
N ARG A 193 27.85 -20.54 -0.12
CA ARG A 193 27.63 -20.62 -1.56
C ARG A 193 26.14 -20.57 -1.95
N LYS A 194 25.24 -20.42 -0.94
CA LYS A 194 23.79 -20.35 -1.17
C LYS A 194 23.41 -19.07 -1.92
N SER A 195 22.31 -19.11 -2.66
CA SER A 195 21.81 -17.95 -3.41
C SER A 195 21.56 -16.74 -2.51
N TYR A 196 21.64 -15.54 -3.05
CA TYR A 196 21.39 -14.29 -2.31
C TYR A 196 20.03 -14.28 -1.60
N TRP A 197 18.99 -14.81 -2.27
CA TRP A 197 17.64 -14.85 -1.72
C TRP A 197 17.51 -15.87 -0.57
N HIS A 198 18.17 -17.00 -0.69
CA HIS A 198 18.19 -18.01 0.36
C HIS A 198 18.92 -17.46 1.59
N THR A 199 20.13 -16.92 1.43
CA THR A 199 20.94 -16.37 2.53
C THR A 199 20.24 -15.20 3.20
N ALA A 200 19.50 -14.36 2.47
CA ALA A 200 18.73 -13.26 3.02
C ALA A 200 17.62 -13.68 4.00
N ASN A 201 17.19 -14.94 3.94
CA ASN A 201 16.22 -15.54 4.87
C ASN A 201 16.84 -16.51 5.85
N SER A 202 18.14 -16.76 5.74
CA SER A 202 18.83 -17.66 6.65
C SER A 202 19.04 -17.04 8.01
N TRP A 203 19.32 -17.87 8.99
CA TRP A 203 19.68 -17.44 10.35
C TRP A 203 20.88 -16.47 10.35
N ILE A 204 21.81 -16.60 9.42
CA ILE A 204 22.97 -15.72 9.28
C ILE A 204 22.55 -14.24 9.23
N LEU A 205 21.73 -13.88 8.25
CA LEU A 205 21.31 -12.48 8.06
C LEU A 205 20.09 -12.08 8.89
N SER A 206 19.29 -13.03 9.36
CA SER A 206 18.15 -12.70 10.24
C SER A 206 18.61 -12.32 11.65
N THR A 207 19.71 -12.85 12.14
CA THR A 207 20.31 -12.51 13.44
C THR A 207 21.18 -11.26 13.35
N THR A 208 22.05 -11.16 12.34
CA THR A 208 23.00 -10.05 12.21
C THR A 208 22.34 -8.75 11.75
N LEU A 209 21.48 -8.82 10.72
CA LEU A 209 20.64 -7.72 10.22
C LEU A 209 19.21 -7.90 10.73
N ASN A 210 19.04 -8.03 12.04
CA ASN A 210 17.75 -8.10 12.68
C ASN A 210 16.98 -6.76 12.57
N ASN A 211 15.74 -6.73 13.05
CA ASN A 211 14.89 -5.53 12.94
C ASN A 211 15.51 -4.31 13.62
N GLY A 212 16.11 -4.51 14.81
CA GLY A 212 16.79 -3.43 15.55
C GLY A 212 18.00 -2.88 14.80
N THR A 213 18.83 -3.77 14.24
CA THR A 213 19.99 -3.39 13.44
C THR A 213 19.57 -2.63 12.19
N LEU A 214 18.53 -3.08 11.47
CA LEU A 214 18.05 -2.39 10.27
C LEU A 214 17.52 -0.99 10.61
N ARG A 215 16.81 -0.83 11.72
CA ARG A 215 16.36 0.49 12.20
C ARG A 215 17.55 1.41 12.52
N LYS A 216 18.55 0.92 13.27
CA LYS A 216 19.78 1.66 13.58
C LYS A 216 20.53 2.09 12.30
N LEU A 217 20.50 1.28 11.26
CA LEU A 217 21.06 1.58 9.95
C LEU A 217 20.18 2.54 9.10
N GLY A 218 19.07 3.02 9.64
CA GLY A 218 18.19 4.02 8.99
C GLY A 218 17.16 3.46 8.01
N TRP A 219 16.91 2.15 8.01
CA TRP A 219 15.84 1.56 7.21
C TRP A 219 14.49 1.79 7.86
N THR A 220 13.50 2.10 7.05
CA THR A 220 12.11 2.32 7.48
C THR A 220 11.22 1.30 6.78
N CYS A 221 10.51 0.51 7.57
CA CYS A 221 9.48 -0.43 7.11
C CYS A 221 8.07 0.18 7.32
N LEU A 222 7.04 -0.48 6.82
CA LEU A 222 5.66 0.05 6.92
C LEU A 222 5.21 0.15 8.38
N GLY A 223 5.52 -0.87 9.20
CA GLY A 223 5.17 -0.89 10.62
C GLY A 223 5.82 0.22 11.44
N ASP A 224 7.00 0.69 11.02
CA ASP A 224 7.70 1.78 11.71
C ASP A 224 6.98 3.14 11.55
N VAL A 225 6.03 3.24 10.62
CA VAL A 225 5.24 4.46 10.35
C VAL A 225 3.78 4.25 10.74
N TYR A 226 3.28 3.01 10.69
CA TYR A 226 1.89 2.68 10.98
C TYR A 226 1.58 2.70 12.48
N HIS A 227 2.49 2.23 13.30
CA HIS A 227 2.42 2.22 14.77
C HIS A 227 3.22 3.38 15.36
#